data_d87186ac34b3a8f678a0a6ffddb205c4
#
_entry.id   d87186ac34b3a8f678a0a6ffddb205c4
#
_cell.length_a   1.000
_cell.length_b   1.000
_cell.length_c   1.000
_cell.angle_alpha   90.00
_cell.angle_beta   90.00
_cell.angle_gamma   90.00
#
_symmetry.space_group_name_H-M   'P 1'
#
loop_
_entity.id
_entity.type
_entity.pdbx_description
1 polymer ?
#
loop_
_entity_poly.entity_id
_entity_poly.type
_entity_poly.pdbx_seq_one_letter_code
_entity_poly.pdbx_strand_id
1 'polypeptide(L)'
;MRIPRVVVSSAGVFHAYHLARGAQSGGYLHRFITSRYRREENGLERSRVVQITLPEYVSLAISAVPGEQARALSYYAGDNMYDWLSRRYVRDADIFHVFNHQGLYSLRLAKREGAITIVERSSAHPTYQHELLTEEYEKFGLRYPSTYRVLHDKHLAEYAESDYIMVASEF
;
A
#
# COMPACT_ATOMS: atom_id res chain seq x y z
N MET A 1 10.75 15.62 25.02
CA MET A 1 9.83 14.70 24.34
C MET A 1 10.56 14.18 23.10
N ARG A 2 10.64 12.86 22.91
CA ARG A 2 11.30 12.29 21.72
C ARG A 2 10.40 12.51 20.50
N ILE A 3 10.99 12.94 19.38
CA ILE A 3 10.28 13.08 18.10
C ILE A 3 9.93 11.68 17.59
N PRO A 4 8.66 11.39 17.25
CA PRO A 4 8.27 10.09 16.75
C PRO A 4 8.87 9.82 15.36
N ARG A 5 9.25 8.57 15.13
CA ARG A 5 9.80 8.09 13.85
C ARG A 5 8.66 7.51 13.01
N VAL A 6 8.28 8.23 11.97
CA VAL A 6 7.22 7.81 11.04
C VAL A 6 7.83 7.10 9.84
N VAL A 7 7.37 5.89 9.57
CA VAL A 7 7.66 5.16 8.33
C VAL A 7 6.40 5.15 7.48
N VAL A 8 6.50 5.63 6.25
CA VAL A 8 5.42 5.62 5.25
C VAL A 8 5.76 4.62 4.15
N SER A 9 4.83 3.77 3.75
CA SER A 9 5.02 2.76 2.72
C SER A 9 3.91 2.77 1.68
N SER A 10 4.29 2.87 0.40
CA SER A 10 3.37 2.79 -0.74
C SER A 10 4.09 2.32 -2.00
N ALA A 11 3.63 1.22 -2.60
CA ALA A 11 4.06 0.85 -3.94
C ALA A 11 3.44 1.80 -4.97
N GLY A 12 4.24 2.29 -5.91
CA GLY A 12 3.79 3.19 -6.97
C GLY A 12 3.75 4.67 -6.56
N VAL A 13 3.15 5.47 -7.43
CA VAL A 13 3.03 6.92 -7.27
C VAL A 13 1.62 7.25 -6.82
N PHE A 14 1.45 7.53 -5.55
CA PHE A 14 0.19 7.93 -4.92
C PHE A 14 0.38 9.20 -4.12
N HIS A 15 -0.68 9.72 -3.54
CA HIS A 15 -0.64 10.84 -2.60
C HIS A 15 0.19 10.56 -1.33
N ALA A 16 0.67 9.32 -1.10
CA ALA A 16 1.66 8.97 -0.07
C ALA A 16 2.90 9.88 -0.06
N TYR A 17 3.28 10.43 -1.20
CA TYR A 17 4.35 11.42 -1.28
C TYR A 17 4.01 12.72 -0.55
N HIS A 18 2.76 13.15 -0.57
CA HIS A 18 2.31 14.33 0.18
C HIS A 18 2.38 14.09 1.69
N LEU A 19 1.95 12.91 2.12
CA LEU A 19 2.07 12.48 3.52
C LEU A 19 3.54 12.43 3.95
N ALA A 20 4.39 11.76 3.16
CA ALA A 20 5.81 11.66 3.45
C ALA A 20 6.51 13.04 3.50
N ARG A 21 6.15 13.96 2.58
CA ARG A 21 6.66 15.34 2.60
C ARG A 21 6.21 16.10 3.85
N GLY A 22 4.93 15.96 4.23
CA GLY A 22 4.42 16.55 5.47
C GLY A 22 5.17 16.04 6.68
N ALA A 23 5.38 14.73 6.77
CA ALA A 23 6.17 14.11 7.84
C ALA A 23 7.65 14.57 7.82
N GLN A 24 8.25 14.72 6.63
CA GLN A 24 9.62 15.24 6.50
C GLN A 24 9.71 16.70 6.96
N SER A 25 8.78 17.55 6.53
CA SER A 25 8.75 18.97 6.91
C SER A 25 8.55 19.17 8.42
N GLY A 26 7.78 18.27 9.05
CA GLY A 26 7.60 18.22 10.51
C GLY A 26 8.76 17.57 11.28
N GLY A 27 9.78 17.05 10.59
CA GLY A 27 10.91 16.35 11.20
C GLY A 27 10.59 14.93 11.68
N TYR A 28 9.44 14.37 11.32
CA TYR A 28 8.96 13.05 11.77
C TYR A 28 9.35 11.91 10.84
N LEU A 29 9.59 12.17 9.54
CA LEU A 29 9.85 11.14 8.57
C LEU A 29 11.15 10.39 8.89
N HIS A 30 11.02 9.13 9.25
CA HIS A 30 12.17 8.24 9.39
C HIS A 30 12.53 7.60 8.06
N ARG A 31 11.54 6.99 7.37
CA ARG A 31 11.70 6.38 6.04
C ARG A 31 10.45 6.53 5.20
N PHE A 32 10.64 6.67 3.90
CA PHE A 32 9.62 6.48 2.89
C PHE A 32 9.98 5.26 2.04
N ILE A 33 9.16 4.21 2.07
CA ILE A 33 9.36 2.99 1.30
C ILE A 33 8.46 3.07 0.08
N THR A 34 9.03 2.90 -1.11
CA THR A 34 8.26 2.99 -2.36
C THR A 34 8.90 2.14 -3.46
N SER A 35 8.13 1.79 -4.48
CA SER A 35 8.66 1.13 -5.68
C SER A 35 9.21 2.14 -6.69
N ARG A 36 8.69 3.38 -6.70
CA ARG A 36 9.09 4.45 -7.62
C ARG A 36 9.47 5.71 -6.85
N TYR A 37 10.62 6.26 -7.18
CA TYR A 37 11.09 7.52 -6.61
C TYR A 37 11.66 8.43 -7.70
N ARG A 38 11.15 9.66 -7.76
CA ARG A 38 11.65 10.73 -8.61
C ARG A 38 11.86 11.98 -7.76
N ARG A 39 13.11 12.30 -7.50
CA ARG A 39 13.50 13.40 -6.59
C ARG A 39 12.87 14.73 -6.99
N GLU A 40 12.89 15.05 -8.27
CA GLU A 40 12.40 16.33 -8.82
C GLU A 40 10.89 16.50 -8.62
N GLU A 41 10.13 15.40 -8.64
CA GLU A 41 8.68 15.43 -8.47
C GLU A 41 8.26 15.39 -7.00
N ASN A 42 9.07 14.79 -6.13
CA ASN A 42 8.60 14.40 -4.79
C ASN A 42 9.14 15.26 -3.65
N GLY A 43 10.22 16.01 -3.86
CA GLY A 43 10.80 16.90 -2.83
C GLY A 43 11.28 16.19 -1.54
N LEU A 44 11.42 14.86 -1.59
CA LEU A 44 11.90 14.07 -0.46
C LEU A 44 13.42 13.94 -0.48
N GLU A 45 14.05 13.94 0.68
CA GLU A 45 15.47 13.65 0.82
C GLU A 45 15.74 12.20 0.43
N ARG A 46 16.69 11.98 -0.49
CA ARG A 46 17.04 10.63 -0.97
C ARG A 46 17.48 9.70 0.16
N SER A 47 18.16 10.22 1.18
CA SER A 47 18.62 9.48 2.36
C SER A 47 17.49 8.85 3.16
N ARG A 48 16.27 9.40 3.07
CA ARG A 48 15.07 8.88 3.75
C ARG A 48 14.23 7.94 2.89
N VAL A 49 14.61 7.74 1.62
CA VAL A 49 13.83 6.93 0.68
C VAL A 49 14.46 5.55 0.47
N VAL A 50 13.66 4.53 0.70
CA VAL A 50 13.95 3.13 0.34
C VAL A 50 13.16 2.80 -0.91
N GLN A 51 13.86 2.51 -2.00
CA GLN A 51 13.23 2.15 -3.26
C GLN A 51 13.32 0.64 -3.51
N ILE A 52 12.16 -0.01 -3.74
CA ILE A 52 12.02 -1.45 -3.98
C ILE A 52 11.36 -1.65 -5.34
N THR A 53 12.16 -1.73 -6.40
CA THR A 53 11.66 -1.78 -7.80
C THR A 53 11.35 -3.19 -8.30
N LEU A 54 11.94 -4.23 -7.71
CA LEU A 54 11.78 -5.61 -8.17
C LEU A 54 10.32 -6.06 -8.33
N PRO A 55 9.40 -5.76 -7.38
CA PRO A 55 7.99 -6.15 -7.51
C PRO A 55 7.31 -5.57 -8.77
N GLU A 56 7.69 -4.37 -9.19
CA GLU A 56 7.15 -3.77 -10.42
C GLU A 56 7.60 -4.51 -11.67
N TYR A 57 8.87 -4.88 -11.74
CA TYR A 57 9.38 -5.66 -12.89
C TYR A 57 8.72 -7.04 -12.96
N VAL A 58 8.50 -7.69 -11.82
CA VAL A 58 7.79 -8.97 -11.75
C VAL A 58 6.34 -8.80 -12.21
N SER A 59 5.64 -7.79 -11.70
CA SER A 59 4.27 -7.48 -12.12
C SER A 59 4.19 -7.20 -13.62
N LEU A 60 5.12 -6.41 -14.14
CA LEU A 60 5.19 -6.09 -15.57
C LEU A 60 5.43 -7.33 -16.43
N ALA A 61 6.35 -8.20 -16.03
CA ALA A 61 6.65 -9.45 -16.75
C ALA A 61 5.43 -10.38 -16.78
N ILE A 62 4.71 -10.52 -15.66
CA ILE A 62 3.50 -11.34 -15.60
C ILE A 62 2.38 -10.71 -16.45
N SER A 63 2.20 -9.39 -16.37
CA SER A 63 1.14 -8.68 -17.11
C SER A 63 1.36 -8.64 -18.62
N ALA A 64 2.57 -8.96 -19.10
CA ALA A 64 2.85 -9.13 -20.52
C ALA A 64 2.14 -10.36 -21.13
N VAL A 65 1.72 -11.31 -20.28
CA VAL A 65 0.87 -12.44 -20.70
C VAL A 65 -0.58 -11.93 -20.79
N PRO A 66 -1.25 -12.09 -21.96
CA PRO A 66 -2.64 -11.66 -22.11
C PRO A 66 -3.60 -12.45 -21.20
N GLY A 67 -4.62 -11.76 -20.72
CA GLY A 67 -5.73 -12.38 -20.00
C GLY A 67 -5.91 -11.88 -18.56
N GLU A 68 -7.12 -12.11 -18.06
CA GLU A 68 -7.55 -11.67 -16.73
C GLU A 68 -6.75 -12.35 -15.61
N GLN A 69 -6.48 -13.64 -15.78
CA GLN A 69 -5.73 -14.41 -14.76
C GLN A 69 -4.29 -13.92 -14.59
N ALA A 70 -3.61 -13.61 -15.71
CA ALA A 70 -2.26 -13.06 -15.66
C ALA A 70 -2.26 -11.68 -14.99
N ARG A 71 -3.26 -10.85 -15.28
CA ARG A 71 -3.44 -9.54 -14.62
C ARG A 71 -3.69 -9.70 -13.12
N ALA A 72 -4.57 -10.62 -12.72
CA ALA A 72 -4.82 -10.92 -11.31
C ALA A 72 -3.54 -11.39 -10.59
N LEU A 73 -2.80 -12.31 -11.23
CA LEU A 73 -1.54 -12.81 -10.69
C LEU A 73 -0.47 -11.70 -10.58
N SER A 74 -0.42 -10.77 -11.53
CA SER A 74 0.54 -9.67 -11.50
C SER A 74 0.32 -8.75 -10.29
N TYR A 75 -0.93 -8.41 -9.97
CA TYR A 75 -1.27 -7.65 -8.76
C TYR A 75 -0.94 -8.44 -7.49
N TYR A 76 -1.38 -9.70 -7.44
CA TYR A 76 -1.11 -10.56 -6.28
C TYR A 76 0.38 -10.70 -6.00
N ALA A 77 1.17 -11.03 -7.02
CA ALA A 77 2.61 -11.24 -6.88
C ALA A 77 3.33 -9.92 -6.53
N GLY A 78 3.01 -8.84 -7.24
CA GLY A 78 3.63 -7.53 -7.03
C GLY A 78 3.40 -6.99 -5.63
N ASP A 79 2.15 -6.95 -5.19
CA ASP A 79 1.81 -6.38 -3.88
C ASP A 79 2.32 -7.23 -2.71
N ASN A 80 2.23 -8.55 -2.81
CA ASN A 80 2.77 -9.41 -1.76
C ASN A 80 4.31 -9.40 -1.72
N MET A 81 4.97 -9.35 -2.87
CA MET A 81 6.43 -9.24 -2.94
C MET A 81 6.90 -7.90 -2.39
N TYR A 82 6.21 -6.79 -2.75
CA TYR A 82 6.54 -5.47 -2.23
C TYR A 82 6.43 -5.44 -0.71
N ASP A 83 5.31 -5.88 -0.17
CA ASP A 83 5.05 -5.96 1.26
C ASP A 83 6.10 -6.81 1.98
N TRP A 84 6.38 -8.00 1.45
CA TRP A 84 7.39 -8.90 2.05
C TRP A 84 8.79 -8.30 2.05
N LEU A 85 9.18 -7.59 0.99
CA LEU A 85 10.48 -6.91 0.92
C LEU A 85 10.52 -5.66 1.79
N SER A 86 9.40 -4.93 1.92
CA SER A 86 9.28 -3.71 2.71
C SER A 86 9.45 -3.95 4.21
N ARG A 87 9.03 -5.13 4.70
CA ARG A 87 9.04 -5.46 6.14
C ARG A 87 10.38 -5.24 6.83
N ARG A 88 11.51 -5.40 6.13
CA ARG A 88 12.85 -5.20 6.71
C ARG A 88 13.17 -3.74 7.05
N TYR A 89 12.39 -2.80 6.50
CA TYR A 89 12.60 -1.37 6.63
C TYR A 89 11.61 -0.67 7.56
N VAL A 90 10.66 -1.42 8.15
CA VAL A 90 9.67 -0.88 9.11
C VAL A 90 10.17 -0.91 10.56
N ARG A 91 11.30 -1.55 10.79
CA ARG A 91 11.93 -1.58 12.12
C ARG A 91 12.25 -0.18 12.60
N ASP A 92 12.23 -0.01 13.91
CA ASP A 92 12.47 1.28 14.58
C ASP A 92 11.39 2.36 14.29
N ALA A 93 10.26 2.03 13.66
CA ALA A 93 9.12 2.92 13.55
C ALA A 93 8.42 3.09 14.89
N ASP A 94 8.04 4.32 15.21
CA ASP A 94 7.06 4.58 16.28
C ASP A 94 5.64 4.61 15.69
N ILE A 95 5.53 5.00 14.39
CA ILE A 95 4.30 4.95 13.60
C ILE A 95 4.62 4.35 12.22
N PHE A 96 3.87 3.33 11.82
CA PHE A 96 3.93 2.74 10.49
C PHE A 96 2.63 3.03 9.73
N HIS A 97 2.73 3.80 8.66
CA HIS A 97 1.62 4.15 7.79
C HIS A 97 1.79 3.45 6.44
N VAL A 98 0.79 2.69 6.04
CA VAL A 98 0.83 1.91 4.78
C VAL A 98 -0.47 2.03 4.01
N PHE A 99 -0.35 2.01 2.68
CA PHE A 99 -1.51 1.93 1.80
C PHE A 99 -2.06 0.52 1.73
N ASN A 100 -3.38 0.42 1.78
CA ASN A 100 -4.12 -0.85 1.79
C ASN A 100 -3.69 -1.78 0.64
N HIS A 101 -3.69 -3.08 0.88
CA HIS A 101 -3.21 -4.22 0.10
C HIS A 101 -1.68 -4.36 -0.05
N GLN A 102 -0.91 -3.43 0.49
CA GLN A 102 0.55 -3.39 0.31
C GLN A 102 1.33 -3.57 1.62
N GLY A 103 0.68 -3.94 2.72
CA GLY A 103 1.28 -3.82 4.03
C GLY A 103 1.05 -4.89 5.08
N LEU A 104 0.38 -6.01 4.82
CA LEU A 104 0.02 -6.97 5.86
C LEU A 104 1.23 -7.58 6.59
N TYR A 105 2.27 -7.99 5.85
CA TYR A 105 3.48 -8.56 6.46
C TYR A 105 4.29 -7.49 7.20
N SER A 106 4.37 -6.31 6.63
CA SER A 106 5.07 -5.16 7.19
C SER A 106 4.35 -4.63 8.43
N LEU A 107 3.02 -4.55 8.39
CA LEU A 107 2.15 -4.15 9.50
C LEU A 107 2.32 -5.08 10.69
N ARG A 108 2.25 -6.39 10.46
CA ARG A 108 2.44 -7.40 11.50
C ARG A 108 3.80 -7.29 12.17
N LEU A 109 4.86 -7.00 11.39
CA LEU A 109 6.18 -6.80 11.97
C LEU A 109 6.26 -5.49 12.75
N ALA A 110 5.81 -4.37 12.18
CA ALA A 110 5.80 -3.07 12.86
C ALA A 110 5.03 -3.13 14.19
N LYS A 111 3.85 -3.76 14.18
CA LYS A 111 3.03 -3.95 15.39
C LYS A 111 3.73 -4.80 16.45
N ARG A 112 4.39 -5.89 16.07
CA ARG A 112 5.18 -6.71 17.01
C ARG A 112 6.34 -5.95 17.63
N GLU A 113 6.89 -4.97 16.93
CA GLU A 113 7.97 -4.12 17.44
C GLU A 113 7.45 -2.87 18.18
N GLY A 114 6.13 -2.78 18.40
CA GLY A 114 5.50 -1.76 19.22
C GLY A 114 5.13 -0.47 18.50
N ALA A 115 5.18 -0.45 17.16
CA ALA A 115 4.72 0.69 16.38
C ALA A 115 3.19 0.78 16.36
N ILE A 116 2.66 2.00 16.37
CA ILE A 116 1.27 2.27 15.99
C ILE A 116 1.13 2.07 14.48
N THR A 117 0.14 1.30 14.06
CA THR A 117 -0.07 0.95 12.66
C THR A 117 -1.30 1.63 12.08
N ILE A 118 -1.14 2.26 10.92
CA ILE A 118 -2.18 2.98 10.20
C ILE A 118 -2.27 2.42 8.79
N VAL A 119 -3.46 1.94 8.41
CA VAL A 119 -3.76 1.54 7.03
C VAL A 119 -4.58 2.63 6.36
N GLU A 120 -4.12 3.14 5.23
CA GLU A 120 -4.84 4.14 4.46
C GLU A 120 -5.60 3.51 3.30
N ARG A 121 -6.86 3.92 3.16
CA ARG A 121 -7.74 3.56 2.05
C ARG A 121 -8.29 4.82 1.39
N SER A 122 -7.98 5.00 0.11
CA SER A 122 -8.44 6.14 -0.69
C SER A 122 -9.75 5.88 -1.46
N SER A 123 -10.34 4.71 -1.31
CA SER A 123 -11.61 4.32 -1.95
C SER A 123 -12.54 3.62 -0.96
N ALA A 124 -13.76 3.30 -1.39
CA ALA A 124 -14.74 2.62 -0.56
C ALA A 124 -14.24 1.29 0.02
N HIS A 125 -14.88 0.81 1.07
CA HIS A 125 -14.58 -0.50 1.68
C HIS A 125 -14.55 -1.60 0.60
N PRO A 126 -13.56 -2.52 0.61
CA PRO A 126 -13.36 -3.48 -0.50
C PRO A 126 -14.60 -4.33 -0.79
N THR A 127 -15.32 -4.77 0.23
CA THR A 127 -16.56 -5.55 0.06
C THR A 127 -17.63 -4.71 -0.64
N TYR A 128 -17.90 -3.50 -0.11
CA TYR A 128 -18.89 -2.60 -0.70
C TYR A 128 -18.52 -2.21 -2.14
N GLN A 129 -17.24 -1.88 -2.38
CA GLN A 129 -16.76 -1.58 -3.74
C GLN A 129 -16.94 -2.77 -4.69
N HIS A 130 -16.71 -4.00 -4.19
CA HIS A 130 -16.88 -5.21 -4.98
C HIS A 130 -18.35 -5.43 -5.34
N GLU A 131 -19.27 -5.29 -4.39
CA GLU A 131 -20.70 -5.43 -4.59
C GLU A 131 -21.22 -4.38 -5.61
N LEU A 132 -20.91 -3.10 -5.36
CA LEU A 132 -21.31 -2.01 -6.23
C LEU A 132 -20.82 -2.18 -7.67
N LEU A 133 -19.54 -2.52 -7.84
CA LEU A 133 -18.98 -2.71 -9.18
C LEU A 133 -19.51 -3.97 -9.87
N THR A 134 -19.82 -5.02 -9.12
CA THR A 134 -20.48 -6.22 -9.67
C THR A 134 -21.85 -5.86 -10.24
N GLU A 135 -22.68 -5.15 -9.46
CA GLU A 135 -23.99 -4.68 -9.92
C GLU A 135 -23.89 -3.77 -11.15
N GLU A 136 -22.92 -2.84 -11.17
CA GLU A 136 -22.74 -1.95 -12.32
C GLU A 136 -22.32 -2.71 -13.58
N TYR A 137 -21.41 -3.67 -13.49
CA TYR A 137 -20.98 -4.49 -14.63
C TYR A 137 -22.13 -5.34 -15.16
N GLU A 138 -22.95 -5.91 -14.27
CA GLU A 138 -24.13 -6.72 -14.64
C GLU A 138 -25.17 -5.92 -15.42
N LYS A 139 -25.39 -4.63 -15.12
CA LYS A 139 -26.28 -3.74 -15.89
C LYS A 139 -25.89 -3.62 -17.37
N PHE A 140 -24.60 -3.80 -17.67
CA PHE A 140 -24.08 -3.78 -19.03
C PHE A 140 -23.87 -5.19 -19.62
N GLY A 141 -24.35 -6.25 -18.97
CA GLY A 141 -24.14 -7.64 -19.40
C GLY A 141 -22.68 -8.09 -19.31
N LEU A 142 -21.88 -7.42 -18.50
CA LEU A 142 -20.47 -7.71 -18.31
C LEU A 142 -20.22 -8.42 -16.98
N ARG A 143 -19.13 -9.19 -16.92
CA ARG A 143 -18.67 -9.79 -15.67
C ARG A 143 -17.60 -8.91 -15.04
N TYR A 144 -17.74 -8.66 -13.73
CA TYR A 144 -16.73 -7.94 -12.97
C TYR A 144 -15.40 -8.73 -12.91
N PRO A 145 -14.23 -8.12 -13.23
CA PRO A 145 -12.97 -8.83 -13.33
C PRO A 145 -12.51 -9.45 -12.01
N SER A 146 -11.97 -10.66 -12.08
CA SER A 146 -11.43 -11.36 -10.90
C SER A 146 -10.18 -10.70 -10.31
N THR A 147 -9.51 -9.81 -11.04
CA THR A 147 -8.34 -9.06 -10.57
C THR A 147 -8.55 -8.33 -9.24
N TYR A 148 -9.78 -7.91 -8.98
CA TYR A 148 -10.11 -7.20 -7.73
C TYR A 148 -10.35 -8.13 -6.54
N ARG A 149 -10.53 -9.43 -6.78
CA ARG A 149 -10.81 -10.44 -5.73
C ARG A 149 -9.55 -11.02 -5.10
N VAL A 150 -8.44 -11.09 -5.83
CA VAL A 150 -7.22 -11.80 -5.40
C VAL A 150 -6.54 -11.19 -4.17
N LEU A 151 -6.84 -9.93 -3.86
CA LEU A 151 -6.30 -9.23 -2.69
C LEU A 151 -7.38 -8.92 -1.64
N HIS A 152 -8.62 -9.35 -1.85
CA HIS A 152 -9.74 -9.01 -0.97
C HIS A 152 -9.48 -9.42 0.49
N ASP A 153 -9.08 -10.66 0.72
CA ASP A 153 -8.81 -11.16 2.07
C ASP A 153 -7.65 -10.43 2.73
N LYS A 154 -6.63 -10.05 1.93
CA LYS A 154 -5.52 -9.23 2.42
C LYS A 154 -5.99 -7.85 2.87
N HIS A 155 -6.88 -7.20 2.10
CA HIS A 155 -7.47 -5.92 2.48
C HIS A 155 -8.19 -6.00 3.84
N LEU A 156 -9.03 -7.04 4.00
CA LEU A 156 -9.78 -7.23 5.25
C LEU A 156 -8.86 -7.55 6.43
N ALA A 157 -7.82 -8.36 6.21
CA ALA A 157 -6.84 -8.67 7.24
C ALA A 157 -6.05 -7.42 7.68
N GLU A 158 -5.65 -6.56 6.74
CA GLU A 158 -4.98 -5.29 7.04
C GLU A 158 -5.86 -4.38 7.90
N TYR A 159 -7.18 -4.31 7.62
CA TYR A 159 -8.11 -3.53 8.44
C TYR A 159 -8.28 -4.12 9.84
N ALA A 160 -8.47 -5.44 9.93
CA ALA A 160 -8.68 -6.10 11.21
C ALA A 160 -7.46 -6.03 12.13
N GLU A 161 -6.26 -5.99 11.55
CA GLU A 161 -5.01 -6.05 12.30
C GLU A 161 -4.36 -4.68 12.55
N SER A 162 -4.75 -3.62 11.82
CA SER A 162 -4.24 -2.26 12.06
C SER A 162 -4.83 -1.63 13.33
N ASP A 163 -4.11 -0.67 13.91
CA ASP A 163 -4.61 0.09 15.05
C ASP A 163 -5.56 1.21 14.59
N TYR A 164 -5.32 1.76 13.40
CA TYR A 164 -6.14 2.81 12.80
C TYR A 164 -6.33 2.58 11.30
N ILE A 165 -7.50 2.97 10.80
CA ILE A 165 -7.80 3.05 9.37
C ILE A 165 -7.99 4.53 9.03
N MET A 166 -7.20 5.02 8.07
CA MET A 166 -7.35 6.36 7.54
C MET A 166 -8.12 6.32 6.22
N VAL A 167 -9.17 7.12 6.13
CA VAL A 167 -10.05 7.23 4.96
C VAL A 167 -10.08 8.66 4.45
N ALA A 168 -10.38 8.84 3.15
CA ALA A 168 -10.40 10.16 2.53
C ALA A 168 -11.66 10.97 2.89
N SER A 169 -12.73 10.30 3.33
CA SER A 169 -14.01 10.90 3.70
C SER A 169 -14.77 10.02 4.67
N GLU A 170 -15.83 10.55 5.27
CA GLU A 170 -16.75 9.83 6.18
C GLU A 170 -17.85 9.04 5.44
N PHE A 171 -17.76 8.92 4.11
CA PHE A 171 -18.74 8.18 3.30
C PHE A 171 -18.34 6.73 3.12
#